data_f9ba6f0eb6cb49b1484cf5d090dd2cba
#
_entry.id   f9ba6f0eb6cb49b1484cf5d090dd2cba
#
_cell.length_a   1.000
_cell.length_b   1.000
_cell.length_c   1.000
_cell.angle_alpha   90.00
_cell.angle_beta   90.00
_cell.angle_gamma   90.00
#
_symmetry.space_group_name_H-M   'P 1'
#
loop_
_entity.id
_entity.type
_entity.pdbx_description
1 polymer ?
#
loop_
_entity_poly.entity_id
_entity_poly.type
_entity_poly.pdbx_seq_one_letter_code
_entity_poly.pdbx_strand_id
1 'polypeptide(L)'
;MQRRTFLKSSVALMAMTIAAPVLFAGQARADAMADAMAVVQKYAQKVTAWDGPTTGPKAQQGKTIVVLAGDLKNGGILGVTNGVEEAAKAIGWEVKVIDGAGSIGGRTAAFGQAMALKPNGIVINGFDAVEQAPALEQAKAAGIPLVSWHAGPVIGPDEKSGVFANVSTDAMQVSTAAADWAYADAKGKPGVVIFTDSTYAIAIAKADKMKAEIERLGGKVLEYVDTPIAETSQRMPQLTTSLLQKYGDAWTHSLAINDLYFDFMGPSLAAAGKAGTDAPINVAAGDGSESAYQRIRAGQFQKVTVAEPLNLQGWQLVDELNRAIAGEKWSGYLSPLHVVTADNVEFDGGPTNAFDPGNGYRDAYKTIWGK
;
A
#
# COMPACT_ATOMS: atom_id res chain seq x y z
N MET A 1 21.44 -85.45 37.54
CA MET A 1 21.60 -84.13 38.20
C MET A 1 22.03 -83.11 37.17
N GLN A 2 21.11 -82.33 36.62
CA GLN A 2 21.40 -81.24 35.70
C GLN A 2 20.79 -79.97 36.24
N ARG A 3 21.65 -78.98 36.53
CA ARG A 3 21.27 -77.65 36.93
C ARG A 3 20.89 -76.82 35.72
N ARG A 4 19.67 -76.33 35.66
CA ARG A 4 19.19 -75.31 34.70
C ARG A 4 19.51 -73.94 35.22
N THR A 5 20.34 -73.22 34.47
CA THR A 5 20.62 -71.81 34.67
C THR A 5 19.60 -70.96 33.95
N PHE A 6 18.87 -70.09 34.66
CA PHE A 6 17.92 -69.12 34.11
C PHE A 6 18.68 -67.88 33.65
N LEU A 7 18.64 -67.58 32.35
CA LEU A 7 19.05 -66.30 31.82
C LEU A 7 17.90 -65.31 32.04
N LYS A 8 18.19 -64.25 32.79
CA LYS A 8 17.30 -63.07 32.91
C LYS A 8 17.64 -62.14 31.76
N SER A 9 16.79 -62.05 30.73
CA SER A 9 16.85 -61.04 29.66
C SER A 9 16.27 -59.72 30.18
N SER A 10 17.12 -58.72 30.34
CA SER A 10 16.72 -57.34 30.62
C SER A 10 16.21 -56.71 29.32
N VAL A 11 14.93 -56.45 29.21
CA VAL A 11 14.34 -55.60 28.16
C VAL A 11 14.58 -54.15 28.59
N ALA A 12 15.59 -53.53 27.97
CA ALA A 12 15.75 -52.08 28.07
C ALA A 12 14.73 -51.41 27.16
N LEU A 13 13.79 -50.72 27.78
CA LEU A 13 12.76 -49.95 27.12
C LEU A 13 13.41 -48.70 26.47
N MET A 14 13.50 -48.70 25.19
CA MET A 14 14.00 -47.57 24.37
C MET A 14 12.85 -46.57 24.22
N ALA A 15 12.66 -45.71 25.25
CA ALA A 15 11.77 -44.54 25.19
C ALA A 15 12.65 -43.32 24.88
N MET A 16 12.98 -43.11 23.59
CA MET A 16 13.61 -41.88 23.20
C MET A 16 13.13 -41.40 21.81
N THR A 17 12.82 -40.10 21.79
CA THR A 17 12.91 -39.17 20.67
C THR A 17 11.69 -39.00 19.77
N ILE A 18 10.60 -38.42 20.34
CA ILE A 18 9.62 -37.65 19.53
C ILE A 18 9.59 -36.17 19.96
N ALA A 19 10.31 -35.75 21.00
CA ALA A 19 10.27 -34.39 21.53
C ALA A 19 11.10 -33.36 20.72
N ALA A 20 12.14 -33.77 20.00
CA ALA A 20 13.04 -32.85 19.31
C ALA A 20 12.37 -32.04 18.18
N PRO A 21 11.59 -32.62 17.25
CA PRO A 21 11.01 -31.83 16.14
C PRO A 21 9.97 -30.78 16.61
N VAL A 22 9.26 -31.02 17.72
CA VAL A 22 8.29 -30.07 18.27
C VAL A 22 8.97 -28.87 18.91
N LEU A 23 10.08 -29.05 19.57
CA LEU A 23 10.86 -27.96 20.16
C LEU A 23 11.50 -27.08 19.09
N PHE A 24 12.07 -27.63 18.03
CA PHE A 24 12.64 -26.87 16.94
C PHE A 24 11.57 -26.09 16.15
N ALA A 25 10.39 -26.66 15.92
CA ALA A 25 9.29 -25.97 15.25
C ALA A 25 8.74 -24.81 16.09
N GLY A 26 8.72 -24.96 17.42
CA GLY A 26 8.33 -23.88 18.34
C GLY A 26 9.32 -22.72 18.31
N GLN A 27 10.62 -23.00 18.32
CA GLN A 27 11.67 -21.99 18.26
C GLN A 27 11.64 -21.23 16.92
N ALA A 28 11.60 -21.94 15.79
CA ALA A 28 11.53 -21.32 14.46
C ALA A 28 10.32 -20.40 14.29
N ARG A 29 9.18 -20.76 14.86
CA ARG A 29 7.99 -19.87 14.85
C ARG A 29 8.18 -18.64 15.76
N ALA A 30 8.80 -18.79 16.92
CA ALA A 30 9.09 -17.67 17.81
C ALA A 30 10.04 -16.67 17.16
N ASP A 31 11.08 -17.17 16.48
CA ASP A 31 12.04 -16.34 15.75
C ASP A 31 11.35 -15.62 14.59
N ALA A 32 10.54 -16.31 13.78
CA ALA A 32 9.77 -15.71 12.69
C ALA A 32 8.80 -14.62 13.19
N MET A 33 8.19 -14.84 14.36
CA MET A 33 7.30 -13.84 14.98
C MET A 33 8.06 -12.63 15.51
N ALA A 34 9.26 -12.84 16.06
CA ALA A 34 10.12 -11.75 16.50
C ALA A 34 10.59 -10.89 15.31
N ASP A 35 10.98 -11.51 14.20
CA ASP A 35 11.37 -10.82 12.97
C ASP A 35 10.20 -10.00 12.38
N ALA A 36 9.01 -10.60 12.28
CA ALA A 36 7.81 -9.91 11.81
C ALA A 36 7.45 -8.70 12.68
N MET A 37 7.50 -8.86 14.01
CA MET A 37 7.27 -7.76 14.95
C MET A 37 8.32 -6.65 14.82
N ALA A 38 9.59 -6.98 14.56
CA ALA A 38 10.64 -5.99 14.36
C ALA A 38 10.37 -5.12 13.12
N VAL A 39 9.88 -5.71 12.02
CA VAL A 39 9.45 -4.97 10.81
C VAL A 39 8.29 -4.03 11.15
N VAL A 40 7.25 -4.52 11.82
CA VAL A 40 6.09 -3.72 12.23
C VAL A 40 6.53 -2.55 13.12
N GLN A 41 7.34 -2.81 14.15
CA GLN A 41 7.81 -1.78 15.07
C GLN A 41 8.67 -0.72 14.39
N LYS A 42 9.50 -1.11 13.43
CA LYS A 42 10.30 -0.17 12.63
C LYS A 42 9.43 0.88 11.95
N TYR A 43 8.33 0.45 11.33
CA TYR A 43 7.46 1.34 10.56
C TYR A 43 6.31 1.95 11.37
N ALA A 44 6.13 1.56 12.63
CA ALA A 44 5.16 2.17 13.54
C ALA A 44 5.68 3.42 14.27
N GLN A 45 6.97 3.77 14.08
CA GLN A 45 7.60 4.93 14.72
C GLN A 45 7.24 6.23 14.01
N LYS A 46 7.24 7.35 14.76
CA LYS A 46 7.07 8.69 14.18
C LYS A 46 8.18 9.01 13.17
N VAL A 47 7.80 9.65 12.08
CA VAL A 47 8.73 10.15 11.05
C VAL A 47 9.02 11.63 11.30
N THR A 48 10.10 11.93 12.00
CA THR A 48 10.42 13.28 12.48
C THR A 48 11.55 13.98 11.73
N ALA A 49 12.33 13.24 10.94
CA ALA A 49 13.46 13.77 10.19
C ALA A 49 13.17 13.79 8.69
N TRP A 50 13.54 14.89 8.03
CA TRP A 50 13.55 14.96 6.58
C TRP A 50 14.78 14.24 6.03
N ASP A 51 14.55 13.25 5.19
CA ASP A 51 15.57 12.45 4.50
C ASP A 51 15.51 12.57 2.98
N GLY A 52 14.65 13.48 2.48
CA GLY A 52 14.45 13.73 1.06
C GLY A 52 15.45 14.75 0.48
N PRO A 53 15.19 15.26 -0.74
CA PRO A 53 16.10 16.17 -1.43
C PRO A 53 16.29 17.48 -0.66
N THR A 54 17.53 17.98 -0.68
CA THR A 54 17.92 19.28 -0.12
C THR A 54 18.35 20.26 -1.21
N THR A 55 18.45 19.81 -2.45
CA THR A 55 18.82 20.59 -3.63
C THR A 55 17.94 20.26 -4.81
N GLY A 56 17.78 21.24 -5.71
CA GLY A 56 17.01 21.10 -6.93
C GLY A 56 16.81 22.43 -7.63
N PRO A 57 16.08 22.45 -8.75
CA PRO A 57 15.87 23.67 -9.53
C PRO A 57 14.93 24.62 -8.81
N LYS A 58 15.20 25.93 -8.95
CA LYS A 58 14.24 26.95 -8.53
C LYS A 58 12.90 26.77 -9.25
N ALA A 59 11.83 27.25 -8.62
CA ALA A 59 10.48 27.18 -9.16
C ALA A 59 10.41 27.75 -10.58
N GLN A 60 10.02 26.93 -11.54
CA GLN A 60 9.72 27.38 -12.90
C GLN A 60 8.42 28.20 -12.88
N GLN A 61 8.43 29.44 -13.33
CA GLN A 61 7.30 30.36 -13.17
C GLN A 61 6.21 30.17 -14.22
N GLY A 62 4.95 30.50 -13.85
CA GLY A 62 3.81 30.61 -14.78
C GLY A 62 3.42 29.28 -15.43
N LYS A 63 3.51 28.18 -14.68
CA LYS A 63 3.14 26.87 -15.20
C LYS A 63 1.69 26.52 -14.87
N THR A 64 1.04 25.84 -15.83
CA THR A 64 -0.25 25.16 -15.64
C THR A 64 -0.02 23.67 -15.85
N ILE A 65 -0.38 22.86 -14.87
CA ILE A 65 -0.27 21.40 -14.91
C ILE A 65 -1.64 20.74 -14.87
N VAL A 66 -1.71 19.50 -15.35
CA VAL A 66 -2.93 18.69 -15.27
C VAL A 66 -2.67 17.47 -14.40
N VAL A 67 -3.57 17.22 -13.46
CA VAL A 67 -3.65 15.95 -12.73
C VAL A 67 -4.71 15.09 -13.39
N LEU A 68 -4.32 13.93 -13.89
CA LEU A 68 -5.20 12.89 -14.36
C LEU A 68 -5.44 11.91 -13.20
N ALA A 69 -6.53 12.05 -12.50
CA ALA A 69 -6.92 11.15 -11.43
C ALA A 69 -7.59 9.89 -12.00
N GLY A 70 -7.14 8.71 -11.59
CA GLY A 70 -7.75 7.45 -12.04
C GLY A 70 -9.20 7.30 -11.61
N ASP A 71 -9.48 7.60 -10.34
CA ASP A 71 -10.84 7.67 -9.74
C ASP A 71 -10.76 8.46 -8.43
N LEU A 72 -11.36 9.63 -8.37
CA LEU A 72 -11.38 10.47 -7.15
C LEU A 72 -12.21 9.88 -5.99
N LYS A 73 -12.93 8.80 -6.20
CA LYS A 73 -13.58 8.03 -5.11
C LYS A 73 -12.57 7.20 -4.31
N ASN A 74 -11.40 6.93 -4.90
CA ASN A 74 -10.32 6.26 -4.19
C ASN A 74 -9.60 7.26 -3.28
N GLY A 75 -9.57 6.99 -1.96
CA GLY A 75 -9.00 7.87 -0.96
C GLY A 75 -7.49 8.14 -1.13
N GLY A 76 -6.72 7.17 -1.65
CA GLY A 76 -5.31 7.34 -1.97
C GLY A 76 -5.11 8.34 -3.12
N ILE A 77 -5.83 8.14 -4.22
CA ILE A 77 -5.80 9.05 -5.39
C ILE A 77 -6.24 10.47 -5.00
N LEU A 78 -7.29 10.59 -4.20
CA LEU A 78 -7.77 11.89 -3.70
C LEU A 78 -6.70 12.56 -2.82
N GLY A 79 -6.08 11.82 -1.90
CA GLY A 79 -5.05 12.34 -1.01
C GLY A 79 -3.84 12.88 -1.76
N VAL A 80 -3.34 12.15 -2.75
CA VAL A 80 -2.24 12.61 -3.62
C VAL A 80 -2.65 13.82 -4.45
N THR A 81 -3.88 13.85 -5.00
CA THR A 81 -4.41 15.00 -5.75
C THR A 81 -4.39 16.27 -4.87
N ASN A 82 -4.90 16.18 -3.64
CA ASN A 82 -4.89 17.29 -2.68
C ASN A 82 -3.46 17.77 -2.39
N GLY A 83 -2.50 16.83 -2.25
CA GLY A 83 -1.09 17.14 -2.07
C GLY A 83 -0.48 17.86 -3.26
N VAL A 84 -0.82 17.46 -4.49
CA VAL A 84 -0.39 18.17 -5.71
C VAL A 84 -0.96 19.58 -5.76
N GLU A 85 -2.24 19.77 -5.43
CA GLU A 85 -2.86 21.10 -5.40
C GLU A 85 -2.22 22.03 -4.34
N GLU A 86 -1.94 21.49 -3.13
CA GLU A 86 -1.22 22.23 -2.08
C GLU A 86 0.18 22.65 -2.54
N ALA A 87 0.95 21.72 -3.08
CA ALA A 87 2.31 21.97 -3.56
C ALA A 87 2.36 22.93 -4.75
N ALA A 88 1.44 22.78 -5.71
CA ALA A 88 1.34 23.65 -6.86
C ALA A 88 1.02 25.09 -6.45
N LYS A 89 0.14 25.29 -5.47
CA LYS A 89 -0.09 26.62 -4.89
C LYS A 89 1.16 27.18 -4.23
N ALA A 90 1.93 26.35 -3.52
CA ALA A 90 3.16 26.77 -2.86
C ALA A 90 4.26 27.17 -3.86
N ILE A 91 4.42 26.43 -4.96
CA ILE A 91 5.38 26.73 -6.02
C ILE A 91 4.93 27.88 -6.94
N GLY A 92 3.64 28.21 -6.94
CA GLY A 92 3.02 29.27 -7.75
C GLY A 92 2.55 28.80 -9.13
N TRP A 93 2.04 27.56 -9.21
CA TRP A 93 1.48 26.95 -10.42
C TRP A 93 -0.05 26.86 -10.37
N GLU A 94 -0.66 26.77 -11.57
CA GLU A 94 -2.07 26.42 -11.71
C GLU A 94 -2.25 24.93 -11.91
N VAL A 95 -3.31 24.36 -11.36
CA VAL A 95 -3.68 22.94 -11.50
C VAL A 95 -5.05 22.81 -12.13
N LYS A 96 -5.18 21.87 -13.05
CA LYS A 96 -6.46 21.35 -13.56
C LYS A 96 -6.55 19.88 -13.19
N VAL A 97 -7.57 19.48 -12.44
CA VAL A 97 -7.83 18.07 -12.12
C VAL A 97 -8.89 17.52 -13.07
N ILE A 98 -8.63 16.36 -13.65
CA ILE A 98 -9.57 15.66 -14.54
C ILE A 98 -9.71 14.23 -14.00
N ASP A 99 -10.95 13.86 -13.65
CA ASP A 99 -11.29 12.55 -13.11
C ASP A 99 -11.56 11.53 -14.23
N GLY A 100 -10.87 10.41 -14.22
CA GLY A 100 -11.08 9.26 -15.10
C GLY A 100 -12.25 8.37 -14.68
N ALA A 101 -12.89 8.66 -13.53
CA ALA A 101 -14.08 7.99 -13.02
C ALA A 101 -13.97 6.45 -12.96
N GLY A 102 -12.76 5.92 -12.67
CA GLY A 102 -12.52 4.51 -12.43
C GLY A 102 -12.56 3.59 -13.67
N SER A 103 -12.72 4.13 -14.86
CA SER A 103 -12.82 3.31 -16.07
C SER A 103 -11.71 3.62 -17.09
N ILE A 104 -11.29 2.60 -17.86
CA ILE A 104 -10.28 2.77 -18.92
C ILE A 104 -10.73 3.84 -19.92
N GLY A 105 -12.00 3.79 -20.37
CA GLY A 105 -12.56 4.77 -21.30
C GLY A 105 -12.59 6.19 -20.73
N GLY A 106 -12.93 6.34 -19.45
CA GLY A 106 -12.91 7.60 -18.73
C GLY A 106 -11.50 8.18 -18.64
N ARG A 107 -10.50 7.36 -18.28
CA ARG A 107 -9.08 7.77 -18.23
C ARG A 107 -8.54 8.16 -19.62
N THR A 108 -8.92 7.42 -20.66
CA THR A 108 -8.56 7.77 -22.04
C THR A 108 -9.16 9.13 -22.44
N ALA A 109 -10.44 9.37 -22.15
CA ALA A 109 -11.10 10.63 -22.40
C ALA A 109 -10.46 11.79 -21.60
N ALA A 110 -10.14 11.55 -20.33
CA ALA A 110 -9.44 12.51 -19.47
C ALA A 110 -8.07 12.89 -20.04
N PHE A 111 -7.31 11.90 -20.54
CA PHE A 111 -6.01 12.17 -21.17
C PHE A 111 -6.15 13.02 -22.44
N GLY A 112 -7.15 12.72 -23.29
CA GLY A 112 -7.46 13.55 -24.46
C GLY A 112 -7.79 14.99 -24.10
N GLN A 113 -8.57 15.21 -23.02
CA GLN A 113 -8.86 16.56 -22.50
C GLN A 113 -7.59 17.25 -22.00
N ALA A 114 -6.72 16.55 -21.27
CA ALA A 114 -5.45 17.10 -20.80
C ALA A 114 -4.57 17.57 -21.97
N MET A 115 -4.44 16.74 -23.00
CA MET A 115 -3.66 17.10 -24.21
C MET A 115 -4.23 18.33 -24.92
N ALA A 116 -5.55 18.50 -24.99
CA ALA A 116 -6.19 19.68 -25.57
C ALA A 116 -5.89 20.98 -24.82
N LEU A 117 -5.64 20.89 -23.50
CA LEU A 117 -5.25 22.04 -22.65
C LEU A 117 -3.81 22.49 -22.88
N LYS A 118 -2.96 21.69 -23.56
CA LYS A 118 -1.53 21.95 -23.77
C LYS A 118 -0.80 22.35 -22.49
N PRO A 119 -0.86 21.53 -21.42
CA PRO A 119 -0.28 21.88 -20.13
C PRO A 119 1.26 21.89 -20.21
N ASN A 120 1.90 22.50 -19.21
CA ASN A 120 3.35 22.45 -19.06
C ASN A 120 3.84 21.11 -18.46
N GLY A 121 2.94 20.28 -17.95
CA GLY A 121 3.23 18.95 -17.45
C GLY A 121 1.95 18.23 -17.03
N ILE A 122 2.02 16.90 -16.96
CA ILE A 122 0.90 16.04 -16.58
C ILE A 122 1.34 15.13 -15.43
N VAL A 123 0.49 15.02 -14.42
CA VAL A 123 0.58 14.03 -13.33
C VAL A 123 -0.42 12.91 -13.61
N ILE A 124 0.06 11.70 -13.81
CA ILE A 124 -0.73 10.49 -13.92
C ILE A 124 -0.93 9.95 -12.50
N ASN A 125 -2.15 9.97 -11.98
CA ASN A 125 -2.41 9.65 -10.58
C ASN A 125 -3.30 8.41 -10.44
N GLY A 126 -2.69 7.27 -10.08
CA GLY A 126 -3.40 6.06 -9.67
C GLY A 126 -3.97 5.22 -10.80
N PHE A 127 -3.30 5.16 -11.94
CA PHE A 127 -3.58 4.17 -12.99
C PHE A 127 -2.32 3.76 -13.76
N ASP A 128 -2.35 2.56 -14.32
CA ASP A 128 -1.19 1.97 -14.96
C ASP A 128 -0.82 2.71 -16.27
N ALA A 129 0.44 3.11 -16.38
CA ALA A 129 0.92 3.86 -17.54
C ALA A 129 0.76 3.07 -18.84
N VAL A 130 0.95 1.74 -18.82
CA VAL A 130 0.84 0.91 -20.03
C VAL A 130 -0.57 0.86 -20.60
N GLU A 131 -1.60 1.11 -19.78
CA GLU A 131 -3.00 1.18 -20.22
C GLU A 131 -3.22 2.33 -21.21
N GLN A 132 -2.47 3.42 -21.06
CA GLN A 132 -2.61 4.66 -21.83
C GLN A 132 -1.41 4.90 -22.76
N ALA A 133 -0.67 3.86 -23.15
CA ALA A 133 0.55 3.97 -23.94
C ALA A 133 0.44 4.88 -25.18
N PRO A 134 -0.64 4.85 -26.00
CA PRO A 134 -0.78 5.77 -27.14
C PRO A 134 -0.83 7.24 -26.74
N ALA A 135 -1.45 7.56 -25.59
CA ALA A 135 -1.56 8.93 -25.10
C ALA A 135 -0.24 9.42 -24.48
N LEU A 136 0.51 8.52 -23.84
CA LEU A 136 1.87 8.81 -23.33
C LEU A 136 2.81 9.17 -24.47
N GLU A 137 2.78 8.42 -25.59
CA GLU A 137 3.59 8.72 -26.77
C GLU A 137 3.20 10.08 -27.39
N GLN A 138 1.93 10.44 -27.39
CA GLN A 138 1.47 11.76 -27.84
C GLN A 138 2.01 12.88 -26.94
N ALA A 139 1.96 12.71 -25.62
CA ALA A 139 2.50 13.69 -24.67
C ALA A 139 4.02 13.85 -24.85
N LYS A 140 4.74 12.74 -24.99
CA LYS A 140 6.19 12.72 -25.25
C LYS A 140 6.52 13.46 -26.58
N ALA A 141 5.80 13.17 -27.67
CA ALA A 141 5.97 13.83 -28.95
C ALA A 141 5.67 15.34 -28.89
N ALA A 142 4.76 15.76 -28.01
CA ALA A 142 4.44 17.15 -27.73
C ALA A 142 5.44 17.83 -26.78
N GLY A 143 6.44 17.11 -26.25
CA GLY A 143 7.39 17.63 -25.28
C GLY A 143 6.79 17.96 -23.91
N ILE A 144 5.65 17.34 -23.55
CA ILE A 144 4.99 17.53 -22.28
C ILE A 144 5.56 16.50 -21.27
N PRO A 145 6.27 16.91 -20.22
CA PRO A 145 6.81 16.01 -19.23
C PRO A 145 5.70 15.35 -18.41
N LEU A 146 5.92 14.06 -18.09
CA LEU A 146 5.01 13.20 -17.35
C LEU A 146 5.66 12.77 -16.05
N VAL A 147 4.96 12.92 -14.94
CA VAL A 147 5.24 12.23 -13.67
C VAL A 147 4.04 11.41 -13.27
N SER A 148 4.23 10.43 -12.40
CA SER A 148 3.13 9.56 -12.01
C SER A 148 3.19 9.13 -10.56
N TRP A 149 2.04 8.72 -10.05
CA TRP A 149 1.88 8.02 -8.79
C TRP A 149 1.21 6.67 -9.05
N HIS A 150 1.85 5.59 -8.62
CA HIS A 150 1.37 4.20 -8.78
C HIS A 150 1.06 3.79 -10.24
N ALA A 151 1.77 4.36 -11.21
CA ALA A 151 1.57 4.02 -12.63
C ALA A 151 2.30 2.75 -13.08
N GLY A 152 2.78 1.96 -12.14
CA GLY A 152 3.46 0.70 -12.33
C GLY A 152 4.29 0.32 -11.11
N PRO A 153 4.89 -0.87 -11.09
CA PRO A 153 5.66 -1.37 -9.94
C PRO A 153 7.07 -0.78 -9.81
N VAL A 154 7.56 -0.08 -10.84
CA VAL A 154 8.91 0.52 -10.87
C VAL A 154 8.83 1.93 -10.32
N ILE A 155 9.71 2.25 -9.36
CA ILE A 155 9.83 3.58 -8.76
C ILE A 155 10.88 4.38 -9.53
N GLY A 156 10.64 5.68 -9.70
CA GLY A 156 11.53 6.58 -10.42
C GLY A 156 11.31 6.60 -11.92
N PRO A 157 12.34 6.82 -12.74
CA PRO A 157 12.20 6.96 -14.18
C PRO A 157 11.75 5.68 -14.86
N ASP A 158 10.76 5.79 -15.75
CA ASP A 158 10.37 4.71 -16.65
C ASP A 158 10.54 5.18 -18.11
N GLU A 159 11.69 4.85 -18.67
CA GLU A 159 12.03 5.23 -20.04
C GLU A 159 11.08 4.63 -21.07
N LYS A 160 10.52 3.44 -20.78
CA LYS A 160 9.62 2.73 -21.69
C LYS A 160 8.30 3.47 -21.86
N SER A 161 7.72 3.96 -20.78
CA SER A 161 6.48 4.75 -20.82
C SER A 161 6.73 6.25 -21.03
N GLY A 162 7.97 6.70 -20.92
CA GLY A 162 8.31 8.12 -20.97
C GLY A 162 7.95 8.91 -19.72
N VAL A 163 7.64 8.23 -18.63
CA VAL A 163 7.40 8.85 -17.33
C VAL A 163 8.72 9.25 -16.70
N PHE A 164 8.88 10.54 -16.40
CA PHE A 164 10.10 11.10 -15.81
C PHE A 164 10.38 10.53 -14.41
N ALA A 165 9.35 10.42 -13.60
CA ALA A 165 9.42 9.77 -12.27
C ALA A 165 8.06 9.20 -11.88
N ASN A 166 8.02 7.92 -11.54
CA ASN A 166 6.89 7.27 -10.85
C ASN A 166 7.14 7.32 -9.34
N VAL A 167 6.34 8.12 -8.64
CA VAL A 167 6.40 8.30 -7.19
C VAL A 167 5.58 7.21 -6.51
N SER A 168 6.14 6.59 -5.50
CA SER A 168 5.49 5.59 -4.65
C SER A 168 6.34 5.40 -3.39
N THR A 169 5.78 4.79 -2.36
CA THR A 169 6.56 4.05 -1.37
C THR A 169 7.04 2.73 -1.98
N ASP A 170 7.95 2.04 -1.31
CA ASP A 170 8.35 0.69 -1.71
C ASP A 170 7.18 -0.30 -1.49
N ALA A 171 6.49 -0.64 -2.57
CA ALA A 171 5.31 -1.50 -2.56
C ALA A 171 5.61 -2.90 -1.95
N MET A 172 6.86 -3.39 -2.07
CA MET A 172 7.26 -4.66 -1.47
C MET A 172 7.43 -4.56 0.03
N GLN A 173 7.96 -3.44 0.54
CA GLN A 173 8.06 -3.18 1.97
C GLN A 173 6.68 -2.96 2.60
N VAL A 174 5.78 -2.23 1.93
CA VAL A 174 4.38 -2.04 2.34
C VAL A 174 3.68 -3.40 2.47
N SER A 175 3.83 -4.26 1.47
CA SER A 175 3.22 -5.60 1.46
C SER A 175 3.80 -6.52 2.54
N THR A 176 5.12 -6.46 2.75
CA THR A 176 5.79 -7.21 3.82
C THR A 176 5.28 -6.78 5.18
N ALA A 177 5.22 -5.47 5.47
CA ALA A 177 4.76 -4.95 6.75
C ALA A 177 3.30 -5.34 7.05
N ALA A 178 2.41 -5.34 6.03
CA ALA A 178 1.03 -5.78 6.18
C ALA A 178 0.93 -7.27 6.51
N ALA A 179 1.68 -8.12 5.78
CA ALA A 179 1.70 -9.56 6.01
C ALA A 179 2.31 -9.93 7.37
N ASP A 180 3.40 -9.28 7.75
CA ASP A 180 4.08 -9.47 9.02
C ASP A 180 3.18 -9.09 10.20
N TRP A 181 2.44 -7.98 10.08
CA TRP A 181 1.49 -7.60 11.10
C TRP A 181 0.38 -8.65 11.26
N ALA A 182 -0.23 -9.11 10.17
CA ALA A 182 -1.27 -10.12 10.20
C ALA A 182 -0.76 -11.45 10.78
N TYR A 183 0.48 -11.84 10.46
CA TYR A 183 1.11 -13.02 11.01
C TYR A 183 1.34 -12.91 12.52
N ALA A 184 1.83 -11.77 12.98
CA ALA A 184 2.10 -11.51 14.40
C ALA A 184 0.82 -11.47 15.22
N ASP A 185 -0.23 -10.76 14.75
CA ASP A 185 -1.54 -10.68 15.42
C ASP A 185 -2.20 -12.06 15.53
N ALA A 186 -2.13 -12.87 14.49
CA ALA A 186 -2.61 -14.26 14.48
C ALA A 186 -1.73 -15.24 15.29
N LYS A 187 -0.72 -14.76 15.99
CA LYS A 187 0.23 -15.59 16.76
C LYS A 187 0.84 -16.72 15.92
N GLY A 188 1.19 -16.38 14.67
CA GLY A 188 1.82 -17.28 13.72
C GLY A 188 0.89 -18.30 13.05
N LYS A 189 -0.42 -18.10 13.09
CA LYS A 189 -1.41 -19.02 12.49
C LYS A 189 -2.51 -18.30 11.71
N PRO A 190 -2.18 -17.35 10.82
CA PRO A 190 -3.23 -16.67 10.06
C PRO A 190 -3.85 -17.61 9.01
N GLY A 191 -5.18 -17.52 8.86
CA GLY A 191 -5.91 -17.94 7.69
C GLY A 191 -6.33 -16.70 6.91
N VAL A 192 -5.70 -16.46 5.77
CA VAL A 192 -5.73 -15.16 5.09
C VAL A 192 -6.51 -15.24 3.78
N VAL A 193 -7.40 -14.26 3.55
CA VAL A 193 -7.94 -13.94 2.22
C VAL A 193 -7.23 -12.69 1.72
N ILE A 194 -6.73 -12.72 0.48
CA ILE A 194 -6.02 -11.60 -0.16
C ILE A 194 -6.90 -11.01 -1.24
N PHE A 195 -7.11 -9.69 -1.22
CA PHE A 195 -7.87 -8.95 -2.24
C PHE A 195 -6.93 -8.13 -3.12
N THR A 196 -7.14 -8.23 -4.44
CA THR A 196 -6.33 -7.55 -5.46
C THR A 196 -7.17 -7.13 -6.66
N ASP A 197 -6.57 -6.36 -7.56
CA ASP A 197 -7.11 -6.00 -8.88
C ASP A 197 -6.05 -6.31 -9.94
N SER A 198 -6.33 -7.30 -10.79
CA SER A 198 -5.40 -7.77 -11.82
C SER A 198 -5.21 -6.76 -12.98
N THR A 199 -5.99 -5.70 -13.02
CA THR A 199 -5.82 -4.65 -14.04
C THR A 199 -4.65 -3.70 -13.75
N TYR A 200 -4.09 -3.76 -12.53
CA TYR A 200 -2.94 -2.94 -12.11
C TYR A 200 -1.72 -3.81 -11.79
N ALA A 201 -0.62 -3.59 -12.50
CA ALA A 201 0.61 -4.34 -12.28
C ALA A 201 1.18 -4.19 -10.85
N ILE A 202 1.08 -3.00 -10.26
CA ILE A 202 1.48 -2.76 -8.87
C ILE A 202 0.60 -3.53 -7.88
N ALA A 203 -0.70 -3.67 -8.15
CA ALA A 203 -1.62 -4.40 -7.28
C ALA A 203 -1.32 -5.90 -7.26
N ILE A 204 -1.04 -6.49 -8.43
CA ILE A 204 -0.59 -7.88 -8.54
C ILE A 204 0.71 -8.06 -7.75
N ALA A 205 1.71 -7.19 -7.97
CA ALA A 205 2.99 -7.27 -7.28
C ALA A 205 2.85 -7.20 -5.73
N LYS A 206 1.99 -6.30 -5.22
CA LYS A 206 1.67 -6.20 -3.78
C LYS A 206 1.02 -7.47 -3.26
N ALA A 207 0.00 -7.98 -3.94
CA ALA A 207 -0.75 -9.16 -3.51
C ALA A 207 0.10 -10.45 -3.55
N ASP A 208 0.90 -10.63 -4.60
CA ASP A 208 1.84 -11.74 -4.71
C ASP A 208 2.92 -11.70 -3.61
N LYS A 209 3.42 -10.50 -3.29
CA LYS A 209 4.37 -10.33 -2.18
C LYS A 209 3.72 -10.67 -0.83
N MET A 210 2.50 -10.21 -0.57
CA MET A 210 1.76 -10.55 0.66
C MET A 210 1.54 -12.06 0.78
N LYS A 211 1.13 -12.70 -0.32
CA LYS A 211 0.96 -14.16 -0.38
C LYS A 211 2.25 -14.88 -0.06
N ALA A 212 3.32 -14.55 -0.77
CA ALA A 212 4.63 -15.18 -0.57
C ALA A 212 5.13 -15.00 0.87
N GLU A 213 4.90 -13.83 1.48
CA GLU A 213 5.33 -13.55 2.85
C GLU A 213 4.54 -14.38 3.88
N ILE A 214 3.20 -14.44 3.77
CA ILE A 214 2.37 -15.29 4.64
C ILE A 214 2.79 -16.76 4.53
N GLU A 215 3.02 -17.27 3.32
CA GLU A 215 3.44 -18.65 3.08
C GLU A 215 4.85 -18.92 3.63
N ARG A 216 5.80 -17.98 3.44
CA ARG A 216 7.16 -18.04 3.99
C ARG A 216 7.17 -18.14 5.51
N LEU A 217 6.30 -17.39 6.16
CA LEU A 217 6.14 -17.39 7.62
C LEU A 217 5.39 -18.63 8.15
N GLY A 218 4.82 -19.46 7.26
CA GLY A 218 4.06 -20.66 7.62
C GLY A 218 2.59 -20.42 7.94
N GLY A 219 2.06 -19.26 7.56
CA GLY A 219 0.62 -18.95 7.54
C GLY A 219 -0.07 -19.63 6.36
N LYS A 220 -1.41 -19.53 6.30
CA LYS A 220 -2.22 -20.14 5.25
C LYS A 220 -2.96 -19.08 4.46
N VAL A 221 -2.73 -19.01 3.15
CA VAL A 221 -3.59 -18.27 2.22
C VAL A 221 -4.79 -19.15 1.86
N LEU A 222 -5.99 -18.72 2.25
CA LEU A 222 -7.25 -19.43 2.02
C LEU A 222 -7.77 -19.15 0.62
N GLU A 223 -7.70 -17.88 0.20
CA GLU A 223 -8.15 -17.45 -1.12
C GLU A 223 -7.40 -16.20 -1.56
N TYR A 224 -7.17 -16.12 -2.87
CA TYR A 224 -6.63 -14.96 -3.56
C TYR A 224 -7.74 -14.45 -4.48
N VAL A 225 -8.33 -13.30 -4.14
CA VAL A 225 -9.55 -12.78 -4.77
C VAL A 225 -9.21 -11.62 -5.67
N ASP A 226 -9.36 -11.82 -6.97
CA ASP A 226 -9.27 -10.76 -7.97
C ASP A 226 -10.61 -10.04 -8.09
N THR A 227 -10.67 -8.80 -7.69
CA THR A 227 -11.85 -7.94 -7.74
C THR A 227 -11.47 -6.54 -8.16
N PRO A 228 -11.97 -6.06 -9.31
CA PRO A 228 -11.67 -4.71 -9.78
C PRO A 228 -12.01 -3.64 -8.74
N ILE A 229 -11.06 -2.72 -8.50
CA ILE A 229 -11.22 -1.59 -7.56
C ILE A 229 -12.51 -0.82 -7.85
N ALA A 230 -12.80 -0.56 -9.12
CA ALA A 230 -13.99 0.16 -9.56
C ALA A 230 -15.32 -0.56 -9.22
N GLU A 231 -15.29 -1.86 -8.95
CA GLU A 231 -16.47 -2.69 -8.66
C GLU A 231 -16.59 -3.08 -7.18
N THR A 232 -15.69 -2.61 -6.32
CA THR A 232 -15.65 -2.99 -4.89
C THR A 232 -16.97 -2.67 -4.18
N SER A 233 -17.60 -1.54 -4.44
CA SER A 233 -18.88 -1.18 -3.83
C SER A 233 -20.01 -2.16 -4.15
N GLN A 234 -19.95 -2.81 -5.29
CA GLN A 234 -20.97 -3.78 -5.75
C GLN A 234 -20.62 -5.20 -5.32
N ARG A 235 -19.35 -5.58 -5.41
CA ARG A 235 -18.90 -6.96 -5.21
C ARG A 235 -18.57 -7.30 -3.75
N MET A 236 -17.94 -6.39 -3.01
CA MET A 236 -17.44 -6.72 -1.66
C MET A 236 -18.53 -7.16 -0.68
N PRO A 237 -19.76 -6.60 -0.66
CA PRO A 237 -20.81 -7.12 0.23
C PRO A 237 -21.14 -8.60 0.00
N GLN A 238 -21.26 -9.02 -1.25
CA GLN A 238 -21.56 -10.42 -1.59
C GLN A 238 -20.35 -11.33 -1.35
N LEU A 239 -19.15 -10.89 -1.75
CA LEU A 239 -17.92 -11.63 -1.51
C LEU A 239 -17.69 -11.88 -0.02
N THR A 240 -17.86 -10.85 0.81
CA THR A 240 -17.73 -10.96 2.28
C THR A 240 -18.67 -12.05 2.82
N THR A 241 -19.95 -12.02 2.42
CA THR A 241 -20.94 -13.03 2.85
C THR A 241 -20.54 -14.44 2.40
N SER A 242 -20.14 -14.60 1.15
CA SER A 242 -19.74 -15.89 0.58
C SER A 242 -18.47 -16.45 1.25
N LEU A 243 -17.48 -15.59 1.52
CA LEU A 243 -16.24 -15.98 2.18
C LEU A 243 -16.48 -16.39 3.65
N LEU A 244 -17.36 -15.68 4.36
CA LEU A 244 -17.77 -16.06 5.73
C LEU A 244 -18.45 -17.43 5.74
N GLN A 245 -19.34 -17.71 4.78
CA GLN A 245 -19.98 -19.01 4.66
C GLN A 245 -18.99 -20.13 4.31
N LYS A 246 -18.01 -19.83 3.44
CA LYS A 246 -17.03 -20.82 2.95
C LYS A 246 -15.97 -21.19 3.99
N TYR A 247 -15.46 -20.20 4.73
CA TYR A 247 -14.29 -20.36 5.59
C TYR A 247 -14.60 -20.28 7.08
N GLY A 248 -15.69 -19.60 7.46
CA GLY A 248 -16.06 -19.43 8.87
C GLY A 248 -14.89 -18.88 9.69
N ASP A 249 -14.61 -19.50 10.82
CA ASP A 249 -13.55 -19.11 11.75
C ASP A 249 -12.12 -19.41 11.24
N ALA A 250 -11.98 -20.14 10.12
CA ALA A 250 -10.69 -20.31 9.47
C ALA A 250 -10.22 -19.03 8.78
N TRP A 251 -11.13 -18.12 8.40
CA TRP A 251 -10.79 -16.81 7.89
C TRP A 251 -10.54 -15.83 9.04
N THR A 252 -9.31 -15.71 9.45
CA THR A 252 -8.91 -14.87 10.58
C THR A 252 -8.50 -13.46 10.16
N HIS A 253 -7.87 -13.32 8.99
CA HIS A 253 -7.35 -12.05 8.49
C HIS A 253 -7.65 -11.85 7.02
N SER A 254 -7.81 -10.58 6.63
CA SER A 254 -7.77 -10.16 5.24
C SER A 254 -6.54 -9.31 4.99
N LEU A 255 -5.92 -9.50 3.84
CA LEU A 255 -4.93 -8.57 3.29
C LEU A 255 -5.50 -7.96 2.02
N ALA A 256 -5.38 -6.66 1.84
CA ALA A 256 -5.80 -5.99 0.62
C ALA A 256 -4.72 -5.03 0.12
N ILE A 257 -4.68 -4.82 -1.18
CA ILE A 257 -3.70 -3.93 -1.82
C ILE A 257 -3.90 -2.45 -1.46
N ASN A 258 -5.11 -2.08 -0.99
CA ASN A 258 -5.46 -0.78 -0.42
C ASN A 258 -6.70 -0.87 0.49
N ASP A 259 -7.07 0.25 1.13
CA ASP A 259 -8.15 0.32 2.10
C ASP A 259 -9.55 0.21 1.50
N LEU A 260 -9.73 0.52 0.21
CA LEU A 260 -11.04 0.64 -0.44
C LEU A 260 -11.86 -0.65 -0.38
N TYR A 261 -11.19 -1.82 -0.42
CA TYR A 261 -11.87 -3.11 -0.27
C TYR A 261 -12.66 -3.20 1.02
N PHE A 262 -12.15 -2.60 2.10
CA PHE A 262 -12.76 -2.66 3.42
C PHE A 262 -13.89 -1.66 3.63
N ASP A 263 -14.02 -0.64 2.78
CA ASP A 263 -15.09 0.36 2.86
C ASP A 263 -16.48 -0.29 2.74
N PHE A 264 -16.57 -1.44 2.07
CA PHE A 264 -17.85 -2.09 1.74
C PHE A 264 -18.08 -3.42 2.47
N MET A 265 -17.17 -3.86 3.34
CA MET A 265 -17.33 -5.12 4.10
C MET A 265 -18.22 -5.00 5.34
N GLY A 266 -18.24 -3.82 5.95
CA GLY A 266 -18.87 -3.57 7.25
C GLY A 266 -20.29 -4.08 7.41
N PRO A 267 -21.22 -3.78 6.50
CA PRO A 267 -22.60 -4.26 6.60
C PRO A 267 -22.74 -5.79 6.62
N SER A 268 -21.96 -6.49 5.78
CA SER A 268 -21.98 -7.96 5.72
C SER A 268 -21.36 -8.60 6.95
N LEU A 269 -20.29 -8.01 7.50
CA LEU A 269 -19.69 -8.45 8.77
C LEU A 269 -20.67 -8.25 9.93
N ALA A 270 -21.34 -7.09 9.98
CA ALA A 270 -22.33 -6.80 11.02
C ALA A 270 -23.53 -7.77 10.94
N ALA A 271 -24.05 -8.05 9.75
CA ALA A 271 -25.14 -9.01 9.54
C ALA A 271 -24.77 -10.44 9.98
N ALA A 272 -23.48 -10.79 9.92
CA ALA A 272 -22.96 -12.07 10.39
C ALA A 272 -22.59 -12.07 11.90
N GLY A 273 -22.86 -10.97 12.64
CA GLY A 273 -22.49 -10.83 14.06
C GLY A 273 -20.97 -10.68 14.28
N LYS A 274 -20.23 -10.30 13.25
CA LYS A 274 -18.76 -10.14 13.25
C LYS A 274 -18.39 -8.66 13.06
N ALA A 275 -18.91 -7.79 13.90
CA ALA A 275 -18.55 -6.38 13.93
C ALA A 275 -17.45 -6.13 14.97
N GLY A 276 -16.53 -5.21 14.66
CA GLY A 276 -15.47 -4.86 15.61
C GLY A 276 -14.28 -5.82 15.58
N THR A 277 -13.97 -6.43 16.74
CA THR A 277 -12.74 -7.24 16.91
C THR A 277 -12.90 -8.72 16.58
N ASP A 278 -14.08 -9.15 16.18
CA ASP A 278 -14.45 -10.58 16.12
C ASP A 278 -14.05 -11.31 14.85
N ALA A 279 -13.10 -10.76 14.08
CA ALA A 279 -12.59 -11.34 12.84
C ALA A 279 -13.65 -11.47 11.70
N PRO A 280 -13.23 -11.46 10.45
CA PRO A 280 -11.83 -11.35 10.04
C PRO A 280 -11.26 -9.96 10.31
N ILE A 281 -10.03 -9.92 10.79
CA ILE A 281 -9.28 -8.68 10.98
C ILE A 281 -8.72 -8.22 9.64
N ASN A 282 -8.91 -6.96 9.30
CA ASN A 282 -8.52 -6.44 7.99
C ASN A 282 -7.28 -5.55 8.09
N VAL A 283 -6.32 -5.79 7.20
CA VAL A 283 -5.02 -5.13 7.09
C VAL A 283 -4.81 -4.68 5.64
N ALA A 284 -4.67 -3.37 5.43
CA ALA A 284 -4.39 -2.83 4.10
C ALA A 284 -2.89 -2.63 3.87
N ALA A 285 -2.42 -3.02 2.69
CA ALA A 285 -1.10 -2.70 2.16
C ALA A 285 -1.17 -1.38 1.36
N GLY A 286 -1.43 -0.26 2.04
CA GLY A 286 -1.71 1.06 1.47
C GLY A 286 -3.21 1.38 1.52
N ASP A 287 -3.66 2.58 1.21
CA ASP A 287 -2.86 3.77 0.96
C ASP A 287 -2.85 4.68 2.21
N GLY A 288 -3.63 4.35 3.23
CA GLY A 288 -3.85 5.20 4.40
C GLY A 288 -4.99 6.20 4.18
N SER A 289 -6.13 5.72 3.67
CA SER A 289 -7.31 6.55 3.43
C SER A 289 -7.93 7.08 4.72
N GLU A 290 -8.66 8.19 4.63
CA GLU A 290 -9.37 8.77 5.78
C GLU A 290 -10.32 7.75 6.44
N SER A 291 -11.04 6.97 5.64
CA SER A 291 -11.97 5.94 6.12
C SER A 291 -11.25 4.82 6.90
N ALA A 292 -10.01 4.48 6.51
CA ALA A 292 -9.19 3.51 7.24
C ALA A 292 -8.82 4.03 8.64
N TYR A 293 -8.35 5.28 8.74
CA TYR A 293 -8.06 5.93 10.03
C TYR A 293 -9.29 5.96 10.93
N GLN A 294 -10.46 6.30 10.38
CA GLN A 294 -11.72 6.32 11.12
C GLN A 294 -12.07 4.93 11.66
N ARG A 295 -11.95 3.86 10.84
CA ARG A 295 -12.21 2.48 11.28
C ARG A 295 -11.24 2.00 12.36
N ILE A 296 -9.95 2.29 12.19
CA ILE A 296 -8.91 1.94 13.18
C ILE A 296 -9.19 2.63 14.52
N ARG A 297 -9.44 3.94 14.49
CA ARG A 297 -9.76 4.74 15.69
C ARG A 297 -11.04 4.27 16.39
N ALA A 298 -12.04 3.88 15.63
CA ALA A 298 -13.30 3.36 16.15
C ALA A 298 -13.23 1.89 16.63
N GLY A 299 -12.08 1.23 16.52
CA GLY A 299 -11.91 -0.17 16.90
C GLY A 299 -12.73 -1.15 16.07
N GLN A 300 -13.04 -0.80 14.81
CA GLN A 300 -13.80 -1.64 13.90
C GLN A 300 -12.93 -2.76 13.31
N PHE A 301 -13.50 -3.49 12.36
CA PHE A 301 -12.90 -4.67 11.71
C PHE A 301 -11.58 -4.40 10.96
N GLN A 302 -11.26 -3.16 10.58
CA GLN A 302 -9.93 -2.82 10.07
C GLN A 302 -9.02 -2.37 11.21
N LYS A 303 -7.94 -3.10 11.44
CA LYS A 303 -6.98 -2.85 12.52
C LYS A 303 -5.75 -2.10 12.06
N VAL A 304 -5.40 -2.22 10.79
CA VAL A 304 -4.16 -1.68 10.24
C VAL A 304 -4.36 -1.14 8.84
N THR A 305 -3.69 -0.04 8.57
CA THR A 305 -3.28 0.36 7.24
C THR A 305 -1.77 0.62 7.23
N VAL A 306 -1.07 0.11 6.22
CA VAL A 306 0.32 0.49 5.96
C VAL A 306 0.28 1.73 5.09
N ALA A 307 0.18 2.89 5.73
CA ALA A 307 -0.10 4.16 5.08
C ALA A 307 1.10 4.70 4.28
N GLU A 308 0.78 5.40 3.20
CA GLU A 308 1.70 6.21 2.41
C GLU A 308 1.48 7.69 2.74
N PRO A 309 2.52 8.54 2.70
CA PRO A 309 2.38 9.97 3.00
C PRO A 309 1.83 10.70 1.78
N LEU A 310 0.54 10.54 1.51
CA LEU A 310 -0.11 10.95 0.26
C LEU A 310 0.12 12.42 -0.07
N ASN A 311 0.03 13.30 0.94
CA ASN A 311 0.27 14.72 0.75
C ASN A 311 1.73 15.01 0.38
N LEU A 312 2.70 14.41 1.08
CA LEU A 312 4.13 14.52 0.76
C LEU A 312 4.41 13.98 -0.66
N GLN A 313 3.80 12.86 -1.05
CA GLN A 313 3.95 12.33 -2.41
C GLN A 313 3.40 13.30 -3.46
N GLY A 314 2.31 14.01 -3.16
CA GLY A 314 1.83 15.12 -4.01
C GLY A 314 2.87 16.25 -4.14
N TRP A 315 3.53 16.63 -3.06
CA TRP A 315 4.63 17.60 -3.09
C TRP A 315 5.83 17.07 -3.87
N GLN A 316 6.19 15.81 -3.70
CA GLN A 316 7.23 15.15 -4.48
C GLN A 316 6.92 15.17 -5.97
N LEU A 317 5.68 14.85 -6.38
CA LEU A 317 5.27 14.89 -7.79
C LEU A 317 5.46 16.29 -8.41
N VAL A 318 5.14 17.35 -7.67
CA VAL A 318 5.36 18.73 -8.14
C VAL A 318 6.86 19.05 -8.25
N ASP A 319 7.68 18.60 -7.28
CA ASP A 319 9.14 18.77 -7.37
C ASP A 319 9.74 18.02 -8.57
N GLU A 320 9.31 16.77 -8.77
CA GLU A 320 9.78 15.95 -9.90
C GLU A 320 9.36 16.58 -11.24
N LEU A 321 8.15 17.11 -11.31
CA LEU A 321 7.70 17.81 -12.51
C LEU A 321 8.49 19.11 -12.74
N ASN A 322 8.81 19.84 -11.66
CA ASN A 322 9.67 21.03 -11.74
C ASN A 322 11.09 20.66 -12.23
N ARG A 323 11.65 19.53 -11.78
CA ARG A 323 12.93 19.00 -12.26
C ARG A 323 12.86 18.65 -13.75
N ALA A 324 11.82 17.93 -14.16
CA ALA A 324 11.61 17.57 -15.56
C ALA A 324 11.53 18.80 -16.48
N ILE A 325 10.78 19.83 -16.09
CA ILE A 325 10.64 21.09 -16.83
C ILE A 325 11.98 21.85 -16.88
N ALA A 326 12.77 21.80 -15.81
CA ALA A 326 14.08 22.44 -15.74
C ALA A 326 15.21 21.66 -16.45
N GLY A 327 14.94 20.45 -16.93
CA GLY A 327 15.95 19.57 -17.55
C GLY A 327 16.93 18.95 -16.53
N GLU A 328 16.55 18.89 -15.27
CA GLU A 328 17.31 18.27 -14.19
C GLU A 328 17.01 16.76 -14.09
N LYS A 329 17.78 16.05 -13.25
CA LYS A 329 17.55 14.63 -13.00
C LYS A 329 16.46 14.45 -11.93
N TRP A 330 15.84 13.27 -11.93
CA TRP A 330 15.00 12.77 -10.84
C TRP A 330 15.73 12.88 -9.50
N SER A 331 14.98 13.21 -8.41
CA SER A 331 15.53 13.45 -7.08
C SER A 331 16.14 12.21 -6.42
N GLY A 332 15.69 11.02 -6.80
CA GLY A 332 16.05 9.77 -6.14
C GLY A 332 15.32 9.50 -4.83
N TYR A 333 14.36 10.36 -4.46
CA TYR A 333 13.67 10.23 -3.18
C TYR A 333 12.64 9.09 -3.18
N LEU A 334 12.64 8.35 -2.08
CA LEU A 334 11.67 7.31 -1.77
C LEU A 334 10.96 7.69 -0.47
N SER A 335 9.67 8.00 -0.57
CA SER A 335 8.88 8.42 0.58
C SER A 335 8.70 7.28 1.61
N PRO A 336 8.65 7.59 2.92
CA PRO A 336 8.51 6.59 3.96
C PRO A 336 7.12 5.95 3.95
N LEU A 337 7.01 4.74 4.49
CA LEU A 337 5.74 4.10 4.82
C LEU A 337 5.52 4.15 6.34
N HIS A 338 4.26 4.00 6.78
CA HIS A 338 3.91 4.00 8.19
C HIS A 338 2.87 2.92 8.51
N VAL A 339 3.17 2.04 9.46
CA VAL A 339 2.19 1.07 9.98
C VAL A 339 1.31 1.77 11.00
N VAL A 340 0.07 2.04 10.62
CA VAL A 340 -0.94 2.70 11.46
C VAL A 340 -1.83 1.68 12.13
N THR A 341 -1.88 1.74 13.46
CA THR A 341 -2.73 0.92 14.33
C THR A 341 -3.45 1.80 15.34
N ALA A 342 -4.31 1.25 16.19
CA ALA A 342 -4.96 2.00 17.27
C ALA A 342 -3.96 2.66 18.23
N ASP A 343 -2.76 2.08 18.40
CA ASP A 343 -1.76 2.57 19.35
C ASP A 343 -1.07 3.84 18.88
N ASN A 344 -1.02 4.07 17.57
CA ASN A 344 -0.30 5.20 16.97
C ASN A 344 -1.12 6.01 15.96
N VAL A 345 -2.43 5.76 15.86
CA VAL A 345 -3.34 6.44 14.92
C VAL A 345 -3.35 7.96 15.06
N GLU A 346 -2.89 8.51 16.18
CA GLU A 346 -2.74 9.95 16.41
C GLU A 346 -1.37 10.51 15.99
N PHE A 347 -0.45 9.67 15.45
CA PHE A 347 0.87 10.12 15.01
C PHE A 347 0.80 10.75 13.61
N ASP A 348 1.77 11.59 13.31
CA ASP A 348 2.13 12.04 11.95
C ASP A 348 0.91 12.37 11.06
N GLY A 349 0.06 13.32 11.51
CA GLY A 349 -1.16 13.71 10.79
C GLY A 349 -2.42 12.94 11.19
N GLY A 350 -2.32 11.97 12.09
CA GLY A 350 -3.46 11.17 12.56
C GLY A 350 -4.73 11.95 12.93
N PRO A 351 -4.65 13.12 13.63
CA PRO A 351 -5.83 13.95 13.89
C PRO A 351 -6.60 14.40 12.65
N THR A 352 -5.96 14.43 11.48
CA THR A 352 -6.58 14.74 10.19
C THR A 352 -6.89 13.50 9.36
N ASN A 353 -6.80 12.30 9.96
CA ASN A 353 -7.03 11.00 9.33
C ASN A 353 -6.12 10.74 8.10
N ALA A 354 -4.86 11.11 8.21
CA ALA A 354 -3.88 10.91 7.14
C ALA A 354 -2.50 10.60 7.73
N PHE A 355 -1.63 9.95 6.98
CA PHE A 355 -0.20 9.95 7.24
C PHE A 355 0.42 11.19 6.60
N ASP A 356 0.68 12.20 7.40
CA ASP A 356 1.32 13.46 6.99
C ASP A 356 2.46 13.76 7.98
N PRO A 357 3.68 13.27 7.72
CA PRO A 357 4.77 13.32 8.68
C PRO A 357 5.21 14.74 8.99
N GLY A 358 5.40 15.03 10.28
CA GLY A 358 5.87 16.32 10.79
C GLY A 358 7.39 16.52 10.62
N ASN A 359 7.97 16.03 9.52
CA ASN A 359 9.40 16.02 9.24
C ASN A 359 9.94 17.29 8.56
N GLY A 360 9.08 18.29 8.31
CA GLY A 360 9.48 19.56 7.70
C GLY A 360 9.60 19.54 6.17
N TYR A 361 9.06 18.54 5.47
CA TYR A 361 9.19 18.40 4.01
C TYR A 361 8.66 19.62 3.23
N ARG A 362 7.56 20.25 3.70
CA ARG A 362 6.99 21.44 3.06
C ARG A 362 7.99 22.59 2.98
N ASP A 363 8.69 22.84 4.07
CA ASP A 363 9.70 23.91 4.14
C ASP A 363 10.95 23.54 3.36
N ALA A 364 11.34 22.25 3.36
CA ALA A 364 12.43 21.76 2.54
C ALA A 364 12.17 22.00 1.05
N TYR A 365 11.01 21.59 0.52
CA TYR A 365 10.66 21.84 -0.88
C TYR A 365 10.55 23.33 -1.20
N LYS A 366 9.92 24.16 -0.34
CA LYS A 366 9.87 25.62 -0.54
C LYS A 366 11.29 26.21 -0.62
N THR A 367 12.18 25.77 0.25
CA THR A 367 13.59 26.21 0.23
C THR A 367 14.28 25.87 -1.07
N ILE A 368 14.10 24.64 -1.59
CA ILE A 368 14.62 24.21 -2.89
C ILE A 368 14.09 25.14 -3.99
N TRP A 369 12.78 25.39 -4.01
CA TRP A 369 12.12 26.21 -5.03
C TRP A 369 12.42 27.71 -4.90
N GLY A 370 12.97 28.17 -3.76
CA GLY A 370 13.24 29.59 -3.49
C GLY A 370 11.97 30.37 -3.16
N LYS A 371 11.08 29.76 -2.42
CA LYS A 371 9.79 30.30 -1.96
C LYS A 371 9.80 30.58 -0.45
#